data_00e4a7007b8589ca87ca59bb2c2d29c2
#
_entry.id   00e4a7007b8589ca87ca59bb2c2d29c2
#
_cell.length_a   1.000
_cell.length_b   1.000
_cell.length_c   1.000
_cell.angle_alpha   90.00
_cell.angle_beta   90.00
_cell.angle_gamma   90.00
#
_symmetry.space_group_name_H-M   'P 1'
#
loop_
_entity.id
_entity.type
_entity.pdbx_description
1 polymer ?
#
loop_
_entity_poly.entity_id
_entity_poly.type
_entity_poly.pdbx_seq_one_letter_code
_entity_poly.pdbx_strand_id
1 'polypeptide(L)'
;MKKQGIQTYTLSSPVSFLSTASIVGPKEKEGPLHEYFDNCLEDEFWGESSWEKAESKIIRETANLAIQKSKLNNSNIDFCFAGDLLNQCISSSFGFRDLNIPFFRNIWCMFYFCRIFNIRINVNWW
;
A
#
# COMPACT_ATOMS: atom_id res chain seq x y z
N MET A 1 15.06 -16.44 10.58
CA MET A 1 14.49 -15.44 11.51
C MET A 1 14.76 -15.86 12.94
N LYS A 2 15.33 -15.00 13.79
CA LYS A 2 15.68 -15.30 15.19
C LYS A 2 14.96 -14.31 16.10
N LYS A 3 14.27 -14.82 17.13
CA LYS A 3 13.64 -13.98 18.15
C LYS A 3 14.71 -13.44 19.10
N GLN A 4 14.71 -12.13 19.34
CA GLN A 4 15.58 -11.44 20.30
C GLN A 4 14.71 -10.73 21.34
N GLY A 5 14.83 -11.15 22.60
CA GLY A 5 13.97 -10.62 23.66
C GLY A 5 12.49 -11.02 23.50
N ILE A 6 11.58 -10.16 23.96
CA ILE A 6 10.14 -10.45 24.00
C ILE A 6 9.43 -10.13 22.69
N GLN A 7 9.81 -9.03 22.02
CA GLN A 7 9.04 -8.46 20.90
C GLN A 7 9.86 -8.22 19.60
N THR A 8 11.15 -8.59 19.58
CA THR A 8 12.03 -8.32 18.44
C THR A 8 12.36 -9.60 17.69
N TYR A 9 12.26 -9.53 16.36
CA TYR A 9 12.70 -10.59 15.47
C TYR A 9 13.82 -10.06 14.56
N THR A 10 14.93 -10.76 14.51
CA THR A 10 16.03 -10.46 13.60
C THR A 10 15.92 -11.36 12.38
N LEU A 11 15.95 -10.76 11.21
CA LEU A 11 15.96 -11.48 9.95
C LEU A 11 17.38 -11.95 9.62
N SER A 12 17.52 -13.17 9.15
CA SER A 12 18.81 -13.74 8.72
C SER A 12 19.32 -13.12 7.42
N SER A 13 18.41 -12.61 6.61
CA SER A 13 18.74 -11.88 5.38
C SER A 13 18.15 -10.48 5.46
N PRO A 14 18.85 -9.45 4.98
CA PRO A 14 18.34 -8.09 4.96
C PRO A 14 17.11 -7.99 4.04
N VAL A 15 16.13 -7.21 4.46
CA VAL A 15 14.97 -6.85 3.65
C VAL A 15 15.23 -5.51 3.01
N SER A 16 14.98 -5.39 1.71
CA SER A 16 15.12 -4.15 0.95
C SER A 16 13.79 -3.70 0.37
N PHE A 17 13.62 -2.39 0.22
CA PHE A 17 12.52 -1.83 -0.55
C PHE A 17 12.83 -1.98 -2.03
N LEU A 18 11.90 -2.57 -2.79
CA LEU A 18 12.04 -2.71 -4.25
C LEU A 18 11.53 -1.47 -4.97
N SER A 19 10.44 -0.90 -4.50
CA SER A 19 9.81 0.28 -5.08
C SER A 19 8.96 1.01 -4.06
N THR A 20 8.68 2.25 -4.35
CA THR A 20 7.72 3.09 -3.63
C THR A 20 6.85 3.82 -4.64
N ALA A 21 5.60 4.11 -4.28
CA ALA A 21 4.73 4.96 -5.08
C ALA A 21 3.89 5.86 -4.16
N SER A 22 3.56 7.03 -4.68
CA SER A 22 2.78 8.03 -3.97
C SER A 22 1.83 8.74 -4.93
N ILE A 23 0.53 8.71 -4.60
CA ILE A 23 -0.50 9.52 -5.25
C ILE A 23 -1.14 10.37 -4.16
N VAL A 24 -1.21 11.66 -4.37
CA VAL A 24 -1.67 12.63 -3.38
C VAL A 24 -2.78 13.53 -3.94
N GLY A 25 -3.55 14.10 -3.02
CA GLY A 25 -4.63 15.02 -3.35
C GLY A 25 -4.16 16.43 -3.71
N PRO A 26 -5.11 17.34 -4.05
CA PRO A 26 -4.80 18.70 -4.47
C PRO A 26 -4.06 19.53 -3.41
N LYS A 27 -4.33 19.31 -2.13
CA LYS A 27 -3.69 20.06 -1.03
C LYS A 27 -2.19 19.79 -0.92
N GLU A 28 -1.79 18.53 -1.07
CA GLU A 28 -0.38 18.13 -1.08
C GLU A 28 0.33 18.65 -2.34
N LYS A 29 -0.39 18.80 -3.46
CA LYS A 29 0.12 19.40 -4.68
C LYS A 29 0.54 20.86 -4.49
N GLU A 30 -0.16 21.61 -3.65
CA GLU A 30 0.18 23.00 -3.29
C GLU A 30 1.33 23.09 -2.28
N GLY A 31 1.71 21.98 -1.68
CA GLY A 31 2.72 21.91 -0.64
C GLY A 31 4.17 21.93 -1.18
N PRO A 32 5.16 22.16 -0.30
CA PRO A 32 6.57 22.26 -0.69
C PRO A 32 7.17 20.94 -1.19
N LEU A 33 6.50 19.81 -0.98
CA LEU A 33 6.96 18.48 -1.36
C LEU A 33 6.31 17.95 -2.65
N HIS A 34 5.57 18.78 -3.37
CA HIS A 34 4.80 18.33 -4.55
C HIS A 34 5.65 17.65 -5.62
N GLU A 35 6.90 18.08 -5.82
CA GLU A 35 7.82 17.52 -6.81
C GLU A 35 8.30 16.10 -6.47
N TYR A 36 8.15 15.68 -5.22
CA TYR A 36 8.59 14.34 -4.76
C TYR A 36 7.51 13.27 -4.88
N PHE A 37 6.26 13.65 -5.19
CA PHE A 37 5.17 12.70 -5.39
C PHE A 37 5.11 12.22 -6.83
N ASP A 38 4.77 10.96 -7.02
CA ASP A 38 4.68 10.36 -8.35
C ASP A 38 3.49 10.90 -9.15
N ASN A 39 2.39 11.20 -8.47
CA ASN A 39 1.20 11.79 -9.09
C ASN A 39 0.47 12.69 -8.09
N CYS A 40 0.06 13.87 -8.54
CA CYS A 40 -0.74 14.82 -7.79
C CYS A 40 -2.07 15.02 -8.49
N LEU A 41 -3.16 14.73 -7.80
CA LEU A 41 -4.50 14.84 -8.35
C LEU A 41 -4.94 16.30 -8.41
N GLU A 42 -5.73 16.63 -9.42
CA GLU A 42 -6.34 17.97 -9.59
C GLU A 42 -7.66 18.08 -8.83
N ASP A 43 -8.35 16.97 -8.62
CA ASP A 43 -9.66 16.88 -7.99
C ASP A 43 -9.63 15.86 -6.86
N GLU A 44 -10.28 16.21 -5.74
CA GLU A 44 -10.33 15.38 -4.54
C GLU A 44 -11.08 14.05 -4.76
N PHE A 45 -12.05 14.05 -5.66
CA PHE A 45 -12.84 12.86 -6.01
C PHE A 45 -12.23 12.02 -7.14
N TRP A 46 -11.26 12.58 -7.84
CA TRP A 46 -10.67 11.94 -9.04
C TRP A 46 -11.71 11.43 -10.04
N GLY A 47 -12.78 12.22 -10.23
CA GLY A 47 -13.90 11.89 -11.11
C GLY A 47 -14.87 10.84 -10.56
N GLU A 48 -14.73 10.41 -9.31
CA GLU A 48 -15.64 9.48 -8.66
C GLU A 48 -16.82 10.21 -7.99
N SER A 49 -17.88 9.45 -7.66
CA SER A 49 -19.12 10.01 -7.11
C SER A 49 -19.14 10.04 -5.58
N SER A 50 -18.18 9.43 -4.89
CA SER A 50 -18.09 9.40 -3.43
C SER A 50 -16.64 9.28 -2.98
N TRP A 51 -16.39 9.67 -1.72
CA TRP A 51 -15.09 9.59 -1.07
C TRP A 51 -14.54 8.16 -1.03
N GLU A 52 -15.39 7.18 -0.74
CA GLU A 52 -14.98 5.77 -0.64
C GLU A 52 -14.53 5.23 -2.00
N LYS A 53 -15.20 5.64 -3.08
CA LYS A 53 -14.79 5.25 -4.44
C LYS A 53 -13.49 5.93 -4.85
N ALA A 54 -13.35 7.21 -4.54
CA ALA A 54 -12.13 7.96 -4.81
C ALA A 54 -10.94 7.35 -4.07
N GLU A 55 -11.08 7.05 -2.78
CA GLU A 55 -10.03 6.41 -1.99
C GLU A 55 -9.70 5.01 -2.51
N SER A 56 -10.71 4.19 -2.84
CA SER A 56 -10.49 2.86 -3.44
C SER A 56 -9.70 2.95 -4.75
N LYS A 57 -9.99 3.94 -5.57
CA LYS A 57 -9.28 4.20 -6.82
C LYS A 57 -7.84 4.64 -6.56
N ILE A 58 -7.62 5.57 -5.64
CA ILE A 58 -6.27 6.03 -5.26
C ILE A 58 -5.43 4.85 -4.75
N ILE A 59 -5.99 4.03 -3.87
CA ILE A 59 -5.31 2.84 -3.33
C ILE A 59 -4.92 1.88 -4.47
N ARG A 60 -5.85 1.57 -5.35
CA ARG A 60 -5.62 0.66 -6.49
C ARG A 60 -4.54 1.19 -7.43
N GLU A 61 -4.64 2.44 -7.82
CA GLU A 61 -3.69 3.03 -8.78
C GLU A 61 -2.30 3.22 -8.15
N THR A 62 -2.23 3.56 -6.86
CA THR A 62 -0.94 3.62 -6.14
C THR A 62 -0.29 2.24 -6.05
N ALA A 63 -1.08 1.20 -5.78
CA ALA A 63 -0.58 -0.18 -5.75
C ALA A 63 -0.07 -0.62 -7.13
N ASN A 64 -0.84 -0.37 -8.18
CA ASN A 64 -0.43 -0.65 -9.56
C ASN A 64 0.87 0.07 -9.94
N LEU A 65 0.98 1.34 -9.60
CA LEU A 65 2.18 2.13 -9.86
C LEU A 65 3.40 1.57 -9.13
N ALA A 66 3.26 1.18 -7.86
CA ALA A 66 4.34 0.56 -7.09
C ALA A 66 4.79 -0.78 -7.71
N ILE A 67 3.83 -1.61 -8.13
CA ILE A 67 4.10 -2.89 -8.79
C ILE A 67 4.82 -2.64 -10.12
N GLN A 68 4.35 -1.71 -10.92
CA GLN A 68 4.98 -1.34 -12.20
C GLN A 68 6.42 -0.85 -12.01
N LYS A 69 6.66 0.03 -11.04
CA LYS A 69 8.01 0.54 -10.71
C LYS A 69 8.95 -0.56 -10.22
N SER A 70 8.42 -1.57 -9.53
CA SER A 70 9.20 -2.73 -9.10
C SER A 70 9.60 -3.69 -10.23
N LYS A 71 8.98 -3.55 -11.42
CA LYS A 71 9.11 -4.48 -12.56
C LYS A 71 8.66 -5.91 -12.23
N LEU A 72 7.82 -6.07 -11.21
CA LEU A 72 7.21 -7.35 -10.84
C LEU A 72 5.81 -7.47 -11.44
N ASN A 73 5.32 -8.70 -11.50
CA ASN A 73 3.92 -9.01 -11.80
C ASN A 73 3.16 -9.28 -10.49
N ASN A 74 1.83 -9.17 -10.51
CA ASN A 74 0.99 -9.47 -9.36
C ASN A 74 1.24 -10.88 -8.81
N SER A 75 1.54 -11.85 -9.68
CA SER A 75 1.86 -13.23 -9.31
C SER A 75 3.16 -13.40 -8.51
N ASN A 76 4.02 -12.37 -8.48
CA ASN A 76 5.25 -12.38 -7.69
C ASN A 76 5.05 -11.80 -6.29
N ILE A 77 3.84 -11.36 -5.95
CA ILE A 77 3.51 -10.74 -4.67
C ILE A 77 2.73 -11.75 -3.85
N ASP A 78 3.29 -12.19 -2.75
CA ASP A 78 2.70 -13.20 -1.91
C ASP A 78 1.56 -12.64 -1.05
N PHE A 79 1.70 -11.40 -0.53
CA PHE A 79 0.72 -10.78 0.37
C PHE A 79 0.69 -9.26 0.19
N CYS A 80 -0.48 -8.70 0.45
CA CYS A 80 -0.68 -7.26 0.57
C CYS A 80 -1.27 -6.91 1.94
N PHE A 81 -0.73 -5.89 2.56
CA PHE A 81 -1.24 -5.33 3.80
C PHE A 81 -1.66 -3.89 3.54
N ALA A 82 -2.90 -3.59 3.77
CA ALA A 82 -3.40 -2.22 3.67
C ALA A 82 -4.48 -1.93 4.69
N GLY A 83 -4.73 -0.66 4.89
CA GLY A 83 -5.80 -0.13 5.71
C GLY A 83 -6.17 1.27 5.21
N ASP A 84 -7.35 1.71 5.57
CA ASP A 84 -7.86 3.04 5.28
C ASP A 84 -8.58 3.60 6.52
N LEU A 85 -8.94 4.87 6.47
CA LEU A 85 -9.63 5.56 7.54
C LEU A 85 -11.14 5.68 7.32
N LEU A 86 -11.60 5.48 6.09
CA LEU A 86 -13.01 5.60 5.75
C LEU A 86 -13.74 4.26 5.95
N ASN A 87 -14.91 4.33 6.58
CA ASN A 87 -15.87 3.23 6.66
C ASN A 87 -15.27 1.85 6.96
N GLN A 88 -14.43 1.75 7.99
CA GLN A 88 -13.92 0.46 8.49
C GLN A 88 -13.15 -0.37 7.44
N CYS A 89 -12.28 0.25 6.67
CA CYS A 89 -11.45 -0.40 5.65
C CYS A 89 -12.23 -0.93 4.43
N ILE A 90 -13.34 -0.30 4.07
CA ILE A 90 -14.09 -0.63 2.86
C ILE A 90 -13.26 -0.26 1.63
N SER A 91 -12.67 0.93 1.61
CA SER A 91 -11.94 1.45 0.46
C SER A 91 -10.74 0.60 0.10
N SER A 92 -9.95 0.16 1.08
CA SER A 92 -8.82 -0.74 0.84
C SER A 92 -9.26 -2.11 0.32
N SER A 93 -10.35 -2.67 0.88
CA SER A 93 -10.88 -3.96 0.44
C SER A 93 -11.34 -3.94 -1.01
N PHE A 94 -12.02 -2.87 -1.44
CA PHE A 94 -12.43 -2.70 -2.83
C PHE A 94 -11.26 -2.36 -3.75
N GLY A 95 -10.30 -1.57 -3.29
CA GLY A 95 -9.11 -1.20 -4.06
C GLY A 95 -8.24 -2.39 -4.43
N PHE A 96 -8.10 -3.37 -3.54
CA PHE A 96 -7.26 -4.55 -3.77
C PHE A 96 -8.01 -5.75 -4.39
N ARG A 97 -9.34 -5.72 -4.47
CA ARG A 97 -10.15 -6.84 -4.96
C ARG A 97 -9.71 -7.36 -6.34
N ASP A 98 -9.40 -6.47 -7.26
CA ASP A 98 -9.11 -6.80 -8.65
C ASP A 98 -7.62 -7.14 -8.89
N LEU A 99 -6.75 -7.01 -7.89
CA LEU A 99 -5.33 -7.31 -8.02
C LEU A 99 -4.98 -8.79 -7.91
N ASN A 100 -5.93 -9.63 -7.46
CA ASN A 100 -5.72 -11.07 -7.24
C ASN A 100 -4.51 -11.41 -6.34
N ILE A 101 -4.24 -10.57 -5.35
CA ILE A 101 -3.18 -10.74 -4.37
C ILE A 101 -3.84 -11.03 -3.02
N PRO A 102 -3.39 -12.04 -2.24
CA PRO A 102 -3.87 -12.25 -0.88
C PRO A 102 -3.75 -10.98 -0.04
N PHE A 103 -4.88 -10.52 0.49
CA PHE A 103 -5.00 -9.23 1.15
C PHE A 103 -5.28 -9.39 2.64
N PHE A 104 -4.47 -8.72 3.45
CA PHE A 104 -4.66 -8.63 4.90
C PHE A 104 -5.03 -7.20 5.29
N ARG A 105 -6.21 -7.09 5.87
CA ARG A 105 -6.75 -5.82 6.35
C ARG A 105 -6.23 -5.48 7.73
N ASN A 106 -5.79 -4.26 7.90
CA ASN A 106 -5.30 -3.74 9.18
C ASN A 106 -6.32 -2.73 9.74
N ILE A 107 -7.03 -3.11 10.81
CA ILE A 107 -8.13 -2.30 11.39
C ILE A 107 -7.62 -1.17 12.28
N TRP A 108 -6.38 -1.22 12.75
CA TRP A 108 -5.82 -0.28 13.74
C TRP A 108 -5.00 0.86 13.10
N CYS A 109 -5.29 1.24 11.88
CA CYS A 109 -4.44 2.15 11.13
C CYS A 109 -4.91 3.58 11.17
N MET A 110 -4.64 4.30 12.25
CA MET A 110 -4.70 5.76 12.20
C MET A 110 -3.51 6.41 11.45
N PHE A 111 -2.49 5.63 11.04
CA PHE A 111 -1.25 6.17 10.45
C PHE A 111 -0.56 5.22 9.47
N TYR A 112 -1.24 4.68 8.46
CA TYR A 112 -0.52 3.82 7.53
C TYR A 112 -0.57 4.33 6.10
N PHE A 113 0.61 4.72 5.64
CA PHE A 113 0.92 4.70 4.21
C PHE A 113 0.65 3.31 3.65
N CYS A 114 -0.01 3.20 2.52
CA CYS A 114 -0.04 1.96 1.76
C CYS A 114 1.39 1.60 1.38
N ARG A 115 2.06 0.84 2.24
CA ARG A 115 3.36 0.25 1.92
C ARG A 115 3.10 -1.13 1.37
N ILE A 116 3.27 -1.29 0.09
CA ILE A 116 3.39 -2.62 -0.49
C ILE A 116 4.77 -3.13 -0.13
N PHE A 117 4.83 -4.00 0.89
CA PHE A 117 6.05 -4.71 1.23
C PHE A 117 6.04 -6.03 0.45
N ASN A 118 6.97 -6.18 -0.47
CA ASN A 118 7.30 -7.51 -0.95
C ASN A 118 8.20 -8.18 0.10
N ILE A 119 7.58 -8.61 1.21
CA ILE A 119 8.24 -9.42 2.22
C ILE A 119 8.02 -10.87 1.79
N ARG A 120 9.00 -11.45 1.12
CA ARG A 120 9.07 -12.89 0.93
C ARG A 120 9.37 -13.51 2.30
N ILE A 121 8.33 -13.67 3.14
CA ILE A 121 8.43 -14.42 4.39
C ILE A 121 8.37 -15.89 3.99
N ASN A 122 9.51 -16.52 3.89
CA ASN A 122 9.59 -17.96 3.79
C ASN A 122 9.24 -18.52 5.19
N VAL A 123 7.95 -18.72 5.45
CA VAL A 123 7.47 -19.34 6.67
C VAL A 123 7.55 -20.84 6.46
N ASN A 124 8.72 -21.43 6.71
CA ASN A 124 8.81 -22.86 6.89
C ASN A 124 8.14 -23.19 8.22
N TRP A 125 6.91 -23.62 8.15
CA TRP A 125 6.19 -24.25 9.25
C TRP A 125 6.64 -25.71 9.34
N TRP A 126 7.63 -25.97 10.19
CA TRP A 126 7.91 -27.28 10.82
C TRP A 126 8.51 -27.06 12.19
#